data_c4be084700991f6ecd56963f7c2bb320
#
_entry.id   c4be084700991f6ecd56963f7c2bb320
#
_cell.length_a   1.000
_cell.length_b   1.000
_cell.length_c   1.000
_cell.angle_alpha   90.00
_cell.angle_beta   90.00
_cell.angle_gamma   90.00
#
_symmetry.space_group_name_H-M   'P 1'
#
loop_
_entity.id
_entity.type
_entity.pdbx_description
1 polymer ?
#
loop_
_entity_poly.entity_id
_entity_poly.type
_entity_poly.pdbx_seq_one_letter_code
_entity_poly.pdbx_strand_id
1 'polypeptide(L)'
;MNFSFNGAPDQGIGWMEFISSLVGSLAWPVVIGLVFLMFRTPLTALINNIKQASWGDGSITIDRQLEEAEQTGQQVAASIGHIDLEGSNLTPDNPDDPDLRFEQLLDVEPALAILDIWRNIEQAMEEVASQMAITVSGLRPIGVSQLGKQLVKQGLVPSNFAELLDEMRHVRNAAVHAKAVTRLDALRFYELSKTVQPILRKLKLS
;
A
#
# COMPACT_ATOMS: atom_id res chain seq x y z
N MET A 1 51.63 58.77 -48.75
CA MET A 1 50.64 58.03 -47.93
C MET A 1 51.14 56.60 -47.79
N ASN A 2 51.74 56.30 -46.62
CA ASN A 2 52.28 54.96 -46.33
C ASN A 2 51.28 54.25 -45.47
N PHE A 3 50.64 53.23 -46.03
CA PHE A 3 49.78 52.28 -45.28
C PHE A 3 50.70 51.16 -44.77
N SER A 4 51.02 51.17 -43.45
CA SER A 4 51.60 50.01 -42.75
C SER A 4 50.52 49.03 -42.38
N PHE A 5 50.46 47.86 -43.03
CA PHE A 5 49.70 46.69 -42.57
C PHE A 5 50.51 46.00 -41.48
N ASN A 6 50.17 46.21 -40.25
CA ASN A 6 50.71 45.45 -39.14
C ASN A 6 49.88 44.16 -39.02
N GLY A 7 50.31 43.09 -39.70
CA GLY A 7 49.76 41.76 -39.54
C GLY A 7 50.19 41.24 -38.18
N ALA A 8 49.22 41.11 -37.27
CA ALA A 8 49.44 40.39 -36.04
C ALA A 8 49.70 38.89 -36.39
N PRO A 9 50.69 38.25 -35.73
CA PRO A 9 50.92 36.83 -35.98
C PRO A 9 49.72 36.04 -35.52
N ASP A 10 49.23 35.22 -36.45
CA ASP A 10 48.19 34.25 -36.21
C ASP A 10 48.67 33.22 -35.15
N GLN A 11 48.36 33.47 -33.89
CA GLN A 11 48.67 32.53 -32.82
C GLN A 11 47.68 31.36 -32.94
N GLY A 12 47.98 30.44 -33.81
CA GLY A 12 47.32 29.14 -33.87
C GLY A 12 47.38 28.52 -32.48
N ILE A 13 46.21 28.22 -31.94
CA ILE A 13 46.06 27.54 -30.64
C ILE A 13 47.01 26.35 -30.65
N GLY A 14 48.03 26.37 -29.78
CA GLY A 14 49.00 25.29 -29.70
C GLY A 14 48.28 23.96 -29.44
N TRP A 15 48.72 22.92 -30.13
CA TRP A 15 48.10 21.60 -29.96
C TRP A 15 48.00 21.14 -28.49
N MET A 16 48.92 21.58 -27.63
CA MET A 16 48.88 21.35 -26.19
C MET A 16 47.75 22.11 -25.49
N GLU A 17 47.48 23.37 -25.89
CA GLU A 17 46.34 24.13 -25.37
C GLU A 17 45.01 23.56 -25.84
N PHE A 18 44.96 23.06 -27.08
CA PHE A 18 43.80 22.37 -27.61
C PHE A 18 43.50 21.10 -26.81
N ILE A 19 44.53 20.27 -26.55
CA ILE A 19 44.35 19.03 -25.73
C ILE A 19 43.95 19.38 -24.29
N SER A 20 44.58 20.38 -23.68
CA SER A 20 44.22 20.82 -22.31
C SER A 20 42.77 21.30 -22.23
N SER A 21 42.31 22.07 -23.21
CA SER A 21 40.92 22.51 -23.30
C SER A 21 39.95 21.36 -23.54
N LEU A 22 40.33 20.39 -24.40
CA LEU A 22 39.53 19.20 -24.68
C LEU A 22 39.39 18.33 -23.43
N VAL A 23 40.48 18.09 -22.70
CA VAL A 23 40.46 17.32 -21.43
C VAL A 23 39.63 18.04 -20.39
N GLY A 24 39.78 19.36 -20.23
CA GLY A 24 38.97 20.14 -19.29
C GLY A 24 37.46 20.10 -19.63
N SER A 25 37.14 20.15 -20.92
CA SER A 25 35.74 20.10 -21.38
C SER A 25 35.12 18.71 -21.27
N LEU A 26 35.90 17.63 -21.48
CA LEU A 26 35.42 16.25 -21.38
C LEU A 26 35.41 15.67 -19.95
N ALA A 27 36.21 16.23 -19.04
CA ALA A 27 36.31 15.77 -17.66
C ALA A 27 34.92 15.75 -16.97
N TRP A 28 34.15 16.80 -17.14
CA TRP A 28 32.82 16.93 -16.55
C TRP A 28 31.79 15.90 -17.10
N PRO A 29 31.62 15.70 -18.42
CA PRO A 29 30.69 14.66 -18.91
C PRO A 29 31.12 13.25 -18.52
N VAL A 30 32.41 12.95 -18.46
CA VAL A 30 32.92 11.65 -18.03
C VAL A 30 32.61 11.39 -16.56
N VAL A 31 32.78 12.37 -15.69
CA VAL A 31 32.42 12.24 -14.27
C VAL A 31 30.92 12.00 -14.10
N ILE A 32 30.09 12.75 -14.80
CA ILE A 32 28.62 12.52 -14.78
C ILE A 32 28.29 11.12 -15.29
N GLY A 33 28.88 10.68 -16.40
CA GLY A 33 28.67 9.34 -16.94
C GLY A 33 29.08 8.25 -15.96
N LEU A 34 30.20 8.39 -15.27
CA LEU A 34 30.67 7.48 -14.22
C LEU A 34 29.72 7.43 -13.02
N VAL A 35 29.27 8.58 -12.53
CA VAL A 35 28.28 8.68 -11.46
C VAL A 35 26.98 8.00 -11.89
N PHE A 36 26.51 8.24 -13.12
CA PHE A 36 25.30 7.60 -13.65
C PHE A 36 25.44 6.09 -13.76
N LEU A 37 26.59 5.57 -14.21
CA LEU A 37 26.88 4.14 -14.27
C LEU A 37 26.94 3.49 -12.87
N MET A 38 27.52 4.19 -11.91
CA MET A 38 27.63 3.71 -10.53
C MET A 38 26.25 3.66 -9.82
N PHE A 39 25.40 4.63 -10.10
CA PHE A 39 24.06 4.71 -9.51
C PHE A 39 22.94 4.01 -10.30
N ARG A 40 23.24 3.48 -11.51
CA ARG A 40 22.20 2.85 -12.34
C ARG A 40 21.52 1.67 -11.66
N THR A 41 22.25 0.87 -10.89
CA THR A 41 21.70 -0.31 -10.20
C THR A 41 20.76 0.07 -9.05
N PRO A 42 21.14 0.98 -8.12
CA PRO A 42 20.20 1.44 -7.11
C PRO A 42 19.03 2.27 -7.69
N LEU A 43 19.25 3.02 -8.78
CA LEU A 43 18.16 3.74 -9.45
C LEU A 43 17.15 2.80 -10.10
N THR A 44 17.60 1.74 -10.76
CA THR A 44 16.68 0.74 -11.35
C THR A 44 15.91 -0.01 -10.28
N ALA A 45 16.52 -0.32 -9.14
CA ALA A 45 15.82 -0.91 -7.99
C ALA A 45 14.77 0.06 -7.41
N LEU A 46 15.10 1.34 -7.26
CA LEU A 46 14.15 2.38 -6.84
C LEU A 46 13.02 2.59 -7.85
N ILE A 47 13.33 2.64 -9.15
CA ILE A 47 12.33 2.79 -10.21
C ILE A 47 11.42 1.57 -10.29
N ASN A 48 11.92 0.36 -10.08
CA ASN A 48 11.10 -0.84 -10.05
C ASN A 48 10.20 -0.87 -8.81
N ASN A 49 10.69 -0.45 -7.65
CA ASN A 49 9.88 -0.30 -6.45
C ASN A 49 8.83 0.82 -6.60
N ILE A 50 9.15 1.93 -7.29
CA ILE A 50 8.21 3.02 -7.58
C ILE A 50 7.21 2.60 -8.69
N LYS A 51 7.62 1.83 -9.68
CA LYS A 51 6.70 1.28 -10.70
C LYS A 51 5.69 0.31 -10.12
N GLN A 52 6.03 -0.43 -9.08
CA GLN A 52 5.07 -1.24 -8.32
C GLN A 52 4.13 -0.38 -7.46
N ALA A 53 4.53 0.86 -7.14
CA ALA A 53 3.75 1.73 -6.27
C ALA A 53 2.90 2.78 -7.01
N SER A 54 3.11 3.07 -8.32
CA SER A 54 2.63 4.36 -8.81
C SER A 54 2.06 4.46 -10.22
N TRP A 55 2.35 3.62 -11.22
CA TRP A 55 2.00 4.01 -12.59
C TRP A 55 1.63 2.85 -13.51
N GLY A 56 0.63 2.09 -13.15
CA GLY A 56 0.08 1.13 -14.08
C GLY A 56 -1.12 0.42 -13.49
N ASP A 57 -2.28 0.82 -13.92
CA ASP A 57 -3.52 0.10 -13.71
C ASP A 57 -3.83 -0.23 -12.23
N GLY A 58 -4.39 0.74 -11.52
CA GLY A 58 -4.81 0.56 -10.12
C GLY A 58 -5.73 -0.65 -9.92
N SER A 59 -6.42 -1.10 -10.97
CA SER A 59 -7.25 -2.30 -10.97
C SER A 59 -6.41 -3.58 -10.83
N ILE A 60 -5.31 -3.72 -11.56
CA ILE A 60 -4.42 -4.90 -11.47
C ILE A 60 -3.77 -5.01 -10.09
N THR A 61 -3.46 -3.87 -9.47
CA THR A 61 -2.87 -3.85 -8.12
C THR A 61 -3.88 -4.29 -7.07
N ILE A 62 -5.12 -3.84 -7.16
CA ILE A 62 -6.20 -4.22 -6.25
C ILE A 62 -6.53 -5.70 -6.41
N ASP A 63 -6.67 -6.19 -7.63
CA ASP A 63 -7.01 -7.59 -7.92
C ASP A 63 -5.97 -8.55 -7.34
N ARG A 64 -4.67 -8.27 -7.52
CA ARG A 64 -3.60 -9.06 -6.92
C ARG A 64 -3.62 -9.03 -5.40
N GLN A 65 -3.83 -7.87 -4.80
CA GLN A 65 -3.90 -7.75 -3.33
C GLN A 65 -5.12 -8.45 -2.75
N LEU A 66 -6.24 -8.45 -3.47
CA LEU A 66 -7.43 -9.21 -3.09
C LEU A 66 -7.18 -10.71 -3.18
N GLU A 67 -6.49 -11.18 -4.22
CA GLU A 67 -6.14 -12.60 -4.36
C GLU A 67 -5.23 -13.08 -3.22
N GLU A 68 -4.21 -12.30 -2.84
CA GLU A 68 -3.35 -12.58 -1.69
C GLU A 68 -4.19 -12.65 -0.40
N ALA A 69 -5.04 -11.67 -0.14
CA ALA A 69 -5.91 -11.61 1.03
C ALA A 69 -6.95 -12.77 1.06
N GLU A 70 -7.50 -13.18 -0.07
CA GLU A 70 -8.41 -14.31 -0.17
C GLU A 70 -7.73 -15.64 0.20
N GLN A 71 -6.50 -15.86 -0.25
CA GLN A 71 -5.73 -17.06 0.11
C GLN A 71 -5.48 -17.11 1.62
N THR A 72 -5.04 -16.03 2.21
CA THR A 72 -4.82 -15.92 3.67
C THR A 72 -6.14 -16.03 4.43
N GLY A 73 -7.22 -15.42 3.93
CA GLY A 73 -8.56 -15.50 4.50
C GLY A 73 -9.10 -16.95 4.56
N GLN A 74 -8.89 -17.73 3.51
CA GLN A 74 -9.24 -19.15 3.49
C GLN A 74 -8.46 -19.95 4.54
N GLN A 75 -7.18 -19.67 4.74
CA GLN A 75 -6.37 -20.33 5.77
C GLN A 75 -6.84 -19.96 7.18
N VAL A 76 -7.20 -18.69 7.42
CA VAL A 76 -7.77 -18.23 8.68
C VAL A 76 -9.09 -18.95 8.94
N ALA A 77 -10.00 -18.97 7.98
CA ALA A 77 -11.29 -19.64 8.09
C ALA A 77 -11.15 -21.14 8.37
N ALA A 78 -10.21 -21.82 7.70
CA ALA A 78 -9.92 -23.24 7.96
C ALA A 78 -9.37 -23.50 9.37
N SER A 79 -8.63 -22.54 9.95
CA SER A 79 -8.03 -22.66 11.28
C SER A 79 -9.04 -22.49 12.42
N ILE A 80 -10.17 -21.84 12.16
CA ILE A 80 -11.17 -21.53 13.19
C ILE A 80 -12.20 -22.65 13.34
N GLY A 81 -12.28 -23.58 12.37
CA GLY A 81 -13.37 -24.53 12.29
C GLY A 81 -14.70 -23.83 11.95
N HIS A 82 -15.79 -24.57 11.86
CA HIS A 82 -17.12 -24.00 11.64
C HIS A 82 -17.50 -23.11 12.84
N ILE A 83 -17.17 -21.82 12.75
CA ILE A 83 -17.88 -20.83 13.57
C ILE A 83 -19.24 -20.71 12.91
N ASP A 84 -20.30 -21.10 13.65
CA ASP A 84 -21.67 -20.91 13.20
C ASP A 84 -21.86 -19.44 12.81
N LEU A 85 -21.96 -19.21 11.50
CA LEU A 85 -22.26 -17.90 10.92
C LEU A 85 -23.76 -17.54 11.08
N GLU A 86 -24.51 -18.37 11.80
CA GLU A 86 -25.91 -18.12 12.14
C GLU A 86 -26.05 -17.07 13.25
N GLY A 87 -25.94 -15.83 12.85
CA GLY A 87 -26.14 -14.68 13.76
C GLY A 87 -26.56 -13.40 13.03
N SER A 88 -26.76 -13.45 11.74
CA SER A 88 -27.39 -12.36 10.99
C SER A 88 -28.92 -12.57 10.99
N ASN A 89 -29.56 -12.27 12.13
CA ASN A 89 -31.00 -12.03 12.10
C ASN A 89 -31.21 -10.69 11.38
N LEU A 90 -31.39 -10.82 10.06
CA LEU A 90 -31.81 -9.73 9.18
C LEU A 90 -33.20 -9.29 9.61
N THR A 91 -33.32 -8.27 10.42
CA THR A 91 -34.53 -7.46 10.51
C THR A 91 -34.46 -6.44 9.37
N PRO A 92 -35.36 -6.48 8.37
CA PRO A 92 -35.23 -5.71 7.12
C PRO A 92 -35.36 -4.20 7.25
N ASP A 93 -35.41 -3.63 8.43
CA ASP A 93 -35.84 -2.25 8.63
C ASP A 93 -34.92 -1.44 9.56
N ASN A 94 -33.67 -1.89 9.76
CA ASN A 94 -32.70 -1.10 10.53
C ASN A 94 -31.82 -0.28 9.58
N PRO A 95 -31.92 1.06 9.56
CA PRO A 95 -31.09 1.93 8.70
C PRO A 95 -29.58 1.84 9.02
N ASP A 96 -29.22 1.28 10.18
CA ASP A 96 -27.84 1.03 10.60
C ASP A 96 -27.37 -0.42 10.29
N ASP A 97 -28.15 -1.18 9.50
CA ASP A 97 -27.73 -2.51 9.06
C ASP A 97 -26.47 -2.41 8.17
N PRO A 98 -25.35 -3.03 8.58
CA PRO A 98 -24.09 -2.96 7.83
C PRO A 98 -24.22 -3.47 6.39
N ASP A 99 -25.11 -4.44 6.13
CA ASP A 99 -25.31 -5.05 4.83
C ASP A 99 -26.07 -4.10 3.90
N LEU A 100 -27.15 -3.46 4.40
CA LEU A 100 -27.87 -2.43 3.64
C LEU A 100 -26.99 -1.23 3.33
N ARG A 101 -26.19 -0.81 4.30
CA ARG A 101 -25.26 0.29 4.11
C ARG A 101 -24.18 -0.04 3.09
N PHE A 102 -23.66 -1.26 3.11
CA PHE A 102 -22.72 -1.73 2.10
C PHE A 102 -23.33 -1.67 0.69
N GLU A 103 -24.55 -2.18 0.50
CA GLU A 103 -25.22 -2.14 -0.79
C GLU A 103 -25.43 -0.71 -1.30
N GLN A 104 -25.87 0.20 -0.43
CA GLN A 104 -26.03 1.61 -0.78
C GLN A 104 -24.70 2.25 -1.23
N LEU A 105 -23.63 2.00 -0.51
CA LEU A 105 -22.31 2.54 -0.86
C LEU A 105 -21.75 1.90 -2.13
N LEU A 106 -22.00 0.60 -2.33
CA LEU A 106 -21.58 -0.14 -3.52
C LEU A 106 -22.19 0.42 -4.81
N ASP A 107 -23.43 0.91 -4.74
CA ASP A 107 -24.12 1.51 -5.88
C ASP A 107 -23.65 2.95 -6.17
N VAL A 108 -23.20 3.67 -5.15
CA VAL A 108 -22.70 5.04 -5.29
C VAL A 108 -21.24 5.06 -5.75
N GLU A 109 -20.38 4.38 -5.01
CA GLU A 109 -18.94 4.34 -5.27
C GLU A 109 -18.33 3.11 -4.57
N PRO A 110 -17.88 2.08 -5.30
CA PRO A 110 -17.33 0.86 -4.70
C PRO A 110 -16.15 1.09 -3.75
N ALA A 111 -15.33 2.12 -4.00
CA ALA A 111 -14.23 2.46 -3.12
C ALA A 111 -14.73 2.88 -1.72
N LEU A 112 -15.85 3.60 -1.64
CA LEU A 112 -16.44 4.00 -0.35
C LEU A 112 -16.95 2.80 0.43
N ALA A 113 -17.47 1.78 -0.25
CA ALA A 113 -17.90 0.53 0.38
C ALA A 113 -16.70 -0.18 1.05
N ILE A 114 -15.54 -0.29 0.38
CA ILE A 114 -14.31 -0.84 0.94
C ILE A 114 -13.86 -0.03 2.17
N LEU A 115 -13.89 1.29 2.08
CA LEU A 115 -13.48 2.17 3.18
C LEU A 115 -14.39 2.06 4.41
N ASP A 116 -15.70 1.93 4.20
CA ASP A 116 -16.67 1.78 5.30
C ASP A 116 -16.50 0.42 6.01
N ILE A 117 -16.33 -0.67 5.26
CA ILE A 117 -16.01 -2.00 5.82
C ILE A 117 -14.74 -1.92 6.68
N TRP A 118 -13.69 -1.32 6.13
CA TRP A 118 -12.43 -1.21 6.86
C TRP A 118 -12.57 -0.40 8.14
N ARG A 119 -13.31 0.70 8.10
CA ARG A 119 -13.61 1.51 9.30
C ARG A 119 -14.33 0.70 10.37
N ASN A 120 -15.27 -0.16 9.98
CA ASN A 120 -15.97 -1.02 10.92
C ASN A 120 -15.03 -2.06 11.56
N ILE A 121 -14.04 -2.58 10.81
CA ILE A 121 -12.98 -3.45 11.34
C ILE A 121 -12.08 -2.66 12.30
N GLU A 122 -11.65 -1.45 11.95
CA GLU A 122 -10.86 -0.58 12.83
C GLU A 122 -11.58 -0.33 14.16
N GLN A 123 -12.84 0.05 14.10
CA GLN A 123 -13.66 0.29 15.30
C GLN A 123 -13.79 -0.97 16.15
N ALA A 124 -14.07 -2.12 15.54
CA ALA A 124 -14.18 -3.38 16.28
C ALA A 124 -12.85 -3.79 16.94
N MET A 125 -11.72 -3.52 16.30
CA MET A 125 -10.40 -3.75 16.86
C MET A 125 -10.09 -2.81 18.03
N GLU A 126 -10.48 -1.54 17.95
CA GLU A 126 -10.34 -0.58 19.03
C GLU A 126 -11.16 -0.99 20.27
N GLU A 127 -12.37 -1.49 20.05
CA GLU A 127 -13.21 -2.00 21.14
C GLU A 127 -12.58 -3.22 21.82
N VAL A 128 -12.04 -4.18 21.03
CA VAL A 128 -11.28 -5.32 21.57
C VAL A 128 -10.06 -4.86 22.37
N ALA A 129 -9.29 -3.91 21.85
CA ALA A 129 -8.13 -3.36 22.54
C ALA A 129 -8.50 -2.72 23.88
N SER A 130 -9.61 -1.97 23.90
CA SER A 130 -10.12 -1.32 25.11
C SER A 130 -10.55 -2.33 26.18
N GLN A 131 -11.28 -3.39 25.79
CA GLN A 131 -11.74 -4.43 26.71
C GLN A 131 -10.60 -5.26 27.29
N MET A 132 -9.59 -5.55 26.48
CA MET A 132 -8.43 -6.33 26.91
C MET A 132 -7.39 -5.52 27.70
N ALA A 133 -7.68 -4.24 27.99
CA ALA A 133 -6.74 -3.31 28.61
C ALA A 133 -5.35 -3.33 27.96
N ILE A 134 -5.32 -3.55 26.64
CA ILE A 134 -4.09 -3.55 25.86
C ILE A 134 -3.61 -2.10 25.77
N THR A 135 -2.95 -1.65 26.84
CA THR A 135 -2.37 -0.31 26.90
C THR A 135 -1.01 -0.36 26.20
N VAL A 136 -0.90 0.37 25.11
CA VAL A 136 0.41 0.63 24.53
C VAL A 136 1.03 1.80 25.28
N SER A 137 2.25 1.58 25.74
CA SER A 137 3.11 2.65 26.26
C SER A 137 3.40 3.65 25.16
N GLY A 138 2.56 4.68 25.04
CA GLY A 138 2.77 5.74 24.05
C GLY A 138 1.49 6.53 23.74
N LEU A 139 1.67 7.80 23.40
CA LEU A 139 0.64 8.78 23.03
C LEU A 139 -0.08 8.50 21.68
N ARG A 140 0.13 7.32 21.05
CA ARG A 140 -0.47 6.98 19.76
C ARG A 140 -1.38 5.76 19.88
N PRO A 141 -2.58 5.79 19.28
CA PRO A 141 -3.42 4.60 19.19
C PRO A 141 -2.69 3.47 18.45
N ILE A 142 -2.89 2.24 18.89
CA ILE A 142 -2.34 1.05 18.25
C ILE A 142 -3.03 0.89 16.89
N GLY A 143 -2.24 0.75 15.82
CA GLY A 143 -2.80 0.40 14.52
C GLY A 143 -3.30 -1.05 14.48
N VAL A 144 -4.27 -1.32 13.61
CA VAL A 144 -4.91 -2.64 13.41
C VAL A 144 -3.88 -3.77 13.25
N SER A 145 -2.85 -3.58 12.43
CA SER A 145 -1.78 -4.57 12.22
C SER A 145 -1.00 -4.89 13.49
N GLN A 146 -0.74 -3.88 14.32
CA GLN A 146 0.01 -4.07 15.56
C GLN A 146 -0.82 -4.82 16.60
N LEU A 147 -2.10 -4.46 16.71
CA LEU A 147 -3.05 -5.16 17.57
C LEU A 147 -3.26 -6.60 17.12
N GLY A 148 -3.44 -6.84 15.81
CA GLY A 148 -3.52 -8.18 15.25
C GLY A 148 -2.34 -9.07 15.64
N LYS A 149 -1.10 -8.56 15.52
CA LYS A 149 0.11 -9.29 15.96
C LYS A 149 0.12 -9.60 17.45
N GLN A 150 -0.44 -8.71 18.27
CA GLN A 150 -0.52 -8.91 19.71
C GLN A 150 -1.56 -9.99 20.07
N LEU A 151 -2.72 -10.00 19.41
CA LEU A 151 -3.72 -11.04 19.56
C LEU A 151 -3.20 -12.43 19.16
N VAL A 152 -2.46 -12.51 18.04
CA VAL A 152 -1.77 -13.74 17.62
C VAL A 152 -0.75 -14.20 18.67
N LYS A 153 0.06 -13.30 19.19
CA LYS A 153 1.05 -13.60 20.22
C LYS A 153 0.44 -14.13 21.51
N GLN A 154 -0.76 -13.68 21.84
CA GLN A 154 -1.53 -14.14 23.00
C GLN A 154 -2.30 -15.46 22.71
N GLY A 155 -2.26 -15.97 21.48
CA GLY A 155 -2.98 -17.18 21.10
C GLY A 155 -4.50 -17.04 21.03
N LEU A 156 -5.00 -15.79 20.96
CA LEU A 156 -6.43 -15.48 20.95
C LEU A 156 -7.06 -15.61 19.56
N VAL A 157 -6.23 -15.53 18.52
CA VAL A 157 -6.61 -15.62 17.11
C VAL A 157 -5.62 -16.51 16.35
N PRO A 158 -5.99 -17.03 15.17
CA PRO A 158 -5.09 -17.82 14.32
C PRO A 158 -3.80 -17.07 13.96
N SER A 159 -2.72 -17.81 13.72
CA SER A 159 -1.37 -17.25 13.44
C SER A 159 -1.32 -16.32 12.24
N ASN A 160 -2.11 -16.58 11.20
CA ASN A 160 -2.21 -15.81 9.96
C ASN A 160 -3.24 -14.69 9.99
N PHE A 161 -3.94 -14.49 11.13
CA PHE A 161 -4.94 -13.41 11.27
C PHE A 161 -4.33 -12.01 11.12
N ALA A 162 -3.13 -11.79 11.67
CA ALA A 162 -2.45 -10.50 11.53
C ALA A 162 -2.00 -10.21 10.09
N GLU A 163 -1.65 -11.25 9.33
CA GLU A 163 -1.30 -11.17 7.93
C GLU A 163 -2.53 -10.80 7.09
N LEU A 164 -3.66 -11.48 7.32
CA LEU A 164 -4.93 -11.15 6.67
C LEU A 164 -5.32 -9.68 6.88
N LEU A 165 -5.23 -9.17 8.11
CA LEU A 165 -5.51 -7.76 8.40
C LEU A 165 -4.56 -6.81 7.67
N ASP A 166 -3.31 -7.18 7.50
CA ASP A 166 -2.31 -6.36 6.80
C ASP A 166 -2.57 -6.32 5.28
N GLU A 167 -2.94 -7.46 4.69
CA GLU A 167 -3.34 -7.58 3.28
C GLU A 167 -4.64 -6.79 3.01
N MET A 168 -5.66 -6.93 3.85
CA MET A 168 -6.88 -6.12 3.74
C MET A 168 -6.60 -4.62 3.85
N ARG A 169 -5.67 -4.22 4.71
CA ARG A 169 -5.22 -2.83 4.79
C ARG A 169 -4.56 -2.36 3.49
N HIS A 170 -3.79 -3.22 2.82
CA HIS A 170 -3.20 -2.90 1.53
C HIS A 170 -4.26 -2.71 0.45
N VAL A 171 -5.28 -3.58 0.38
CA VAL A 171 -6.42 -3.42 -0.53
C VAL A 171 -7.13 -2.08 -0.28
N ARG A 172 -7.44 -1.77 0.98
CA ARG A 172 -8.05 -0.48 1.36
C ARG A 172 -7.21 0.72 0.93
N ASN A 173 -5.89 0.66 1.15
CA ASN A 173 -5.00 1.73 0.73
C ASN A 173 -4.95 1.87 -0.81
N ALA A 174 -4.94 0.74 -1.52
CA ALA A 174 -5.03 0.75 -2.98
C ALA A 174 -6.35 1.36 -3.46
N ALA A 175 -7.47 1.03 -2.82
CA ALA A 175 -8.78 1.60 -3.16
C ALA A 175 -8.85 3.13 -3.02
N VAL A 176 -8.13 3.71 -2.04
CA VAL A 176 -8.04 5.19 -1.88
C VAL A 176 -7.29 5.85 -3.04
N HIS A 177 -6.30 5.16 -3.61
CA HIS A 177 -5.41 5.73 -4.61
C HIS A 177 -5.69 5.25 -6.03
N ALA A 178 -6.58 4.26 -6.20
CA ALA A 178 -6.94 3.72 -7.51
C ALA A 178 -7.79 4.70 -8.31
N LYS A 179 -7.58 4.73 -9.63
CA LYS A 179 -8.41 5.49 -10.55
C LYS A 179 -9.80 4.89 -10.72
N ALA A 180 -9.92 3.59 -10.54
CA ALA A 180 -11.18 2.87 -10.60
C ALA A 180 -11.12 1.66 -9.68
N VAL A 181 -12.11 1.52 -8.81
CA VAL A 181 -12.41 0.33 -8.01
C VAL A 181 -13.67 -0.27 -8.61
N THR A 182 -13.65 -1.56 -8.90
CA THR A 182 -14.81 -2.21 -9.49
C THR A 182 -15.78 -2.67 -8.40
N ARG A 183 -17.05 -2.86 -8.79
CA ARG A 183 -18.06 -3.46 -7.90
C ARG A 183 -17.64 -4.85 -7.41
N LEU A 184 -16.95 -5.62 -8.27
CA LEU A 184 -16.45 -6.94 -7.92
C LEU A 184 -15.37 -6.87 -6.84
N ASP A 185 -14.45 -5.90 -6.91
CA ASP A 185 -13.41 -5.71 -5.88
C ASP A 185 -14.03 -5.44 -4.51
N ALA A 186 -15.05 -4.58 -4.46
CA ALA A 186 -15.75 -4.28 -3.22
C ALA A 186 -16.52 -5.50 -2.65
N LEU A 187 -17.15 -6.31 -3.51
CA LEU A 187 -17.81 -7.54 -3.11
C LEU A 187 -16.79 -8.56 -2.55
N ARG A 188 -15.65 -8.76 -3.20
CA ARG A 188 -14.58 -9.65 -2.71
C ARG A 188 -14.07 -9.18 -1.35
N PHE A 189 -13.85 -7.88 -1.18
CA PHE A 189 -13.42 -7.31 0.11
C PHE A 189 -14.48 -7.49 1.21
N TYR A 190 -15.75 -7.37 0.85
CA TYR A 190 -16.86 -7.65 1.77
C TYR A 190 -16.88 -9.12 2.23
N GLU A 191 -16.69 -10.07 1.32
CA GLU A 191 -16.60 -11.50 1.69
C GLU A 191 -15.41 -11.77 2.62
N LEU A 192 -14.25 -11.13 2.40
CA LEU A 192 -13.12 -11.20 3.33
C LEU A 192 -13.49 -10.68 4.73
N SER A 193 -14.25 -9.61 4.82
CA SER A 193 -14.68 -9.04 6.09
C SER A 193 -15.53 -10.02 6.92
N LYS A 194 -16.30 -10.90 6.26
CA LYS A 194 -17.09 -11.95 6.92
C LYS A 194 -16.22 -13.02 7.62
N THR A 195 -14.95 -13.13 7.23
CA THR A 195 -13.99 -13.99 7.95
C THR A 195 -13.48 -13.32 9.22
N VAL A 196 -13.26 -11.99 9.18
CA VAL A 196 -12.68 -11.22 10.27
C VAL A 196 -13.71 -10.87 11.36
N GLN A 197 -14.90 -10.43 10.98
CA GLN A 197 -15.91 -9.91 11.91
C GLN A 197 -16.35 -10.93 12.99
N PRO A 198 -16.61 -12.20 12.70
CA PRO A 198 -17.00 -13.18 13.72
C PRO A 198 -15.91 -13.40 14.77
N ILE A 199 -14.64 -13.35 14.36
CA ILE A 199 -13.49 -13.48 15.26
C ILE A 199 -13.49 -12.30 16.25
N LEU A 200 -13.66 -11.08 15.75
CA LEU A 200 -13.70 -9.88 16.57
C LEU A 200 -14.91 -9.86 17.51
N ARG A 201 -16.09 -10.31 17.05
CA ARG A 201 -17.28 -10.46 17.90
C ARG A 201 -17.03 -11.43 19.05
N LYS A 202 -16.40 -12.58 18.76
CA LYS A 202 -16.08 -13.58 19.79
C LYS A 202 -15.13 -13.02 20.85
N LEU A 203 -14.15 -12.24 20.43
CA LEU A 203 -13.20 -11.59 21.36
C LEU A 203 -13.87 -10.53 22.26
N LYS A 204 -14.91 -9.86 21.77
CA LYS A 204 -15.70 -8.90 22.58
C LYS A 204 -16.58 -9.55 23.64
N LEU A 205 -16.91 -10.83 23.47
CA LEU A 205 -17.80 -11.57 24.38
C LEU A 205 -17.02 -12.40 25.41
N SER A 206 -15.70 -12.48 25.28
CA SER A 206 -14.79 -13.18 26.20
C SER A 206 -14.32 -12.31 27.35
#